data_64ab60d63ee4059e8c95d1fb82789cb9
#
_entry.id   64ab60d63ee4059e8c95d1fb82789cb9
#
_cell.length_a   1.000
_cell.length_b   1.000
_cell.length_c   1.000
_cell.angle_alpha   90.00
_cell.angle_beta   90.00
_cell.angle_gamma   90.00
#
_symmetry.space_group_name_H-M   'P 1'
#
loop_
_entity.id
_entity.type
_entity.pdbx_description
1 polymer ?
#
loop_
_entity_poly.entity_id
_entity_poly.type
_entity_poly.pdbx_seq_one_letter_code
_entity_poly.pdbx_strand_id
1 'polypeptide(L)'
;MSVSANAPASRPRVLSGIQPTADSFHLGNYLGAVRNWVAMQETHDTFYCVVDLHAITMGHDPALLRQRTRVAAAQLLAAGLDPERCTLFVQSHVPEHPQLGWIMGCITGFGEASRMTQFKDKSAKQGVDRASVGLFTYPILQAADILLYQADAVPVGEDQRQHLELTRDLAQRFNRQFGKTFTVPEAYIVRDTAKITDLQEPTAKMSKSASTPAGIIELLDDPARSAKKIRSAVTDTGREILFDPAEKPGISNLLTIYSALSGRSVAELVEAYVGKGYGDLKKDLAEVVLEFVRPIQERTRVYLDDPSQLDKLLAVGAEKARAVAAVTLQTAYDRVGFLPPVRDAYPARNA
;
A
#
# COMPACT_ATOMS: atom_id res chain seq x y z
N MET A 1 -47.11 -13.67 12.25
CA MET A 1 -46.06 -12.63 12.45
C MET A 1 -44.74 -13.23 12.01
N SER A 2 -44.30 -12.88 10.81
CA SER A 2 -43.04 -13.38 10.23
C SER A 2 -41.92 -12.51 10.75
N VAL A 3 -41.02 -13.08 11.52
CA VAL A 3 -39.77 -12.43 11.97
C VAL A 3 -38.86 -12.44 10.77
N SER A 4 -38.71 -11.28 10.10
CA SER A 4 -37.68 -11.05 9.08
C SER A 4 -36.34 -11.19 9.78
N ALA A 5 -35.62 -12.27 9.49
CA ALA A 5 -34.22 -12.42 9.90
C ALA A 5 -33.44 -11.31 9.19
N ASN A 6 -32.95 -10.35 9.97
CA ASN A 6 -31.99 -9.35 9.50
C ASN A 6 -30.78 -10.11 8.95
N ALA A 7 -30.57 -10.09 7.64
CA ALA A 7 -29.32 -10.53 7.05
C ALA A 7 -28.18 -9.71 7.71
N PRO A 8 -27.07 -10.32 8.10
CA PRO A 8 -25.95 -9.57 8.67
C PRO A 8 -25.55 -8.47 7.70
N ALA A 9 -25.43 -7.24 8.20
CA ALA A 9 -24.99 -6.11 7.39
C ALA A 9 -23.67 -6.50 6.72
N SER A 10 -23.57 -6.33 5.39
CA SER A 10 -22.35 -6.63 4.65
C SER A 10 -21.20 -5.79 5.20
N ARG A 11 -20.03 -6.42 5.44
CA ARG A 11 -18.85 -5.70 5.90
C ARG A 11 -18.52 -4.61 4.88
N PRO A 12 -18.13 -3.39 5.32
CA PRO A 12 -17.68 -2.34 4.41
C PRO A 12 -16.51 -2.84 3.59
N ARG A 13 -16.50 -2.55 2.30
CA ARG A 13 -15.44 -2.98 1.41
C ARG A 13 -14.33 -1.94 1.33
N VAL A 14 -13.10 -2.44 1.38
CA VAL A 14 -11.89 -1.62 1.35
C VAL A 14 -10.93 -2.13 0.29
N LEU A 15 -10.37 -1.21 -0.50
CA LEU A 15 -9.26 -1.51 -1.39
C LEU A 15 -8.02 -0.72 -0.97
N SER A 16 -6.88 -1.37 -0.98
CA SER A 16 -5.59 -0.69 -0.90
C SER A 16 -4.53 -1.42 -1.72
N GLY A 17 -3.44 -0.71 -2.06
CA GLY A 17 -2.40 -1.25 -2.92
C GLY A 17 -1.00 -0.82 -2.50
N ILE A 18 -0.02 -1.66 -2.84
CA ILE A 18 1.39 -1.37 -2.61
C ILE A 18 2.22 -1.66 -3.87
N GLN A 19 3.11 -0.74 -4.23
CA GLN A 19 3.97 -0.89 -5.40
C GLN A 19 5.15 -1.81 -5.10
N PRO A 20 5.45 -2.79 -5.98
CA PRO A 20 6.61 -3.68 -5.86
C PRO A 20 7.87 -3.01 -6.45
N THR A 21 8.23 -1.82 -5.96
CA THR A 21 9.35 -1.03 -6.50
C THR A 21 10.66 -1.23 -5.74
N ALA A 22 10.68 -2.13 -4.77
CA ALA A 22 11.80 -2.31 -3.85
C ALA A 22 12.01 -3.78 -3.47
N ASP A 23 13.23 -4.12 -3.05
CA ASP A 23 13.60 -5.48 -2.65
C ASP A 23 13.05 -5.86 -1.27
N SER A 24 12.57 -4.91 -0.50
CA SER A 24 11.88 -5.11 0.78
C SER A 24 10.97 -3.94 1.12
N PHE A 25 9.95 -4.16 1.93
CA PHE A 25 9.29 -3.07 2.65
C PHE A 25 10.21 -2.54 3.73
N HIS A 26 10.10 -1.27 4.03
CA HIS A 26 10.74 -0.68 5.20
C HIS A 26 9.75 -0.56 6.37
N LEU A 27 10.28 -0.35 7.56
CA LEU A 27 9.49 -0.26 8.78
C LEU A 27 8.37 0.80 8.70
N GLY A 28 8.60 1.90 7.95
CA GLY A 28 7.58 2.92 7.69
C GLY A 28 6.40 2.41 6.84
N ASN A 29 6.65 1.50 5.88
CA ASN A 29 5.55 0.86 5.14
C ASN A 29 4.72 -0.03 6.07
N TYR A 30 5.38 -0.81 6.93
CA TYR A 30 4.70 -1.69 7.87
C TYR A 30 3.86 -0.90 8.86
N LEU A 31 4.44 0.04 9.59
CA LEU A 31 3.75 0.82 10.62
C LEU A 31 2.71 1.80 10.04
N GLY A 32 2.98 2.32 8.84
CA GLY A 32 2.10 3.29 8.18
C GLY A 32 0.91 2.66 7.46
N ALA A 33 1.03 1.43 6.97
CA ALA A 33 -0.01 0.80 6.16
C ALA A 33 -0.26 -0.67 6.52
N VAL A 34 0.73 -1.56 6.41
CA VAL A 34 0.52 -3.01 6.45
C VAL A 34 -0.08 -3.48 7.76
N ARG A 35 0.37 -2.94 8.90
CA ARG A 35 -0.20 -3.25 10.24
C ARG A 35 -1.70 -2.97 10.30
N ASN A 36 -2.13 -1.87 9.69
CA ASN A 36 -3.54 -1.49 9.65
C ASN A 36 -4.33 -2.41 8.72
N TRP A 37 -3.75 -2.83 7.59
CA TRP A 37 -4.36 -3.79 6.70
C TRP A 37 -4.63 -5.13 7.40
N VAL A 38 -3.65 -5.61 8.18
CA VAL A 38 -3.81 -6.82 9.00
C VAL A 38 -4.97 -6.69 10.00
N ALA A 39 -5.12 -5.53 10.64
CA ALA A 39 -6.23 -5.28 11.55
C ALA A 39 -7.58 -5.15 10.81
N MET A 40 -7.60 -4.53 9.63
CA MET A 40 -8.84 -4.30 8.87
C MET A 40 -9.47 -5.58 8.32
N GLN A 41 -8.70 -6.63 8.05
CA GLN A 41 -9.25 -7.92 7.57
C GLN A 41 -10.22 -8.57 8.58
N GLU A 42 -10.22 -8.14 9.85
CA GLU A 42 -11.15 -8.61 10.86
C GLU A 42 -12.55 -8.02 10.70
N THR A 43 -12.65 -6.80 10.23
CA THR A 43 -13.87 -5.98 10.26
C THR A 43 -14.40 -5.58 8.89
N HIS A 44 -13.59 -5.70 7.83
CA HIS A 44 -13.91 -5.27 6.48
C HIS A 44 -13.81 -6.41 5.47
N ASP A 45 -14.48 -6.27 4.35
CA ASP A 45 -14.25 -7.05 3.11
C ASP A 45 -13.08 -6.39 2.37
N THR A 46 -11.87 -6.96 2.51
CA THR A 46 -10.62 -6.30 2.15
C THR A 46 -10.01 -6.86 0.87
N PHE A 47 -9.65 -5.95 -0.03
CA PHE A 47 -8.92 -6.20 -1.26
C PHE A 47 -7.55 -5.53 -1.19
N TYR A 48 -6.47 -6.32 -1.20
CA TYR A 48 -5.10 -5.83 -1.17
C TYR A 48 -4.38 -6.21 -2.46
N CYS A 49 -3.84 -5.20 -3.13
CA CYS A 49 -3.29 -5.33 -4.46
C CYS A 49 -1.79 -5.02 -4.48
N VAL A 50 -0.99 -5.93 -5.04
CA VAL A 50 0.38 -5.62 -5.45
C VAL A 50 0.28 -4.95 -6.83
N VAL A 51 0.47 -3.61 -6.86
CA VAL A 51 0.16 -2.78 -8.03
C VAL A 51 1.34 -2.66 -8.99
N ASP A 52 1.59 -3.74 -9.71
CA ASP A 52 2.68 -3.87 -10.67
C ASP A 52 2.48 -3.05 -11.96
N LEU A 53 1.25 -2.78 -12.39
CA LEU A 53 0.96 -1.84 -13.49
C LEU A 53 1.37 -0.41 -13.14
N HIS A 54 1.20 0.01 -11.88
CA HIS A 54 1.69 1.31 -11.44
C HIS A 54 3.22 1.34 -11.36
N ALA A 55 3.85 0.21 -11.04
CA ALA A 55 5.31 0.15 -10.93
C ALA A 55 6.02 0.43 -12.27
N ILE A 56 5.41 0.06 -13.40
CA ILE A 56 6.01 0.25 -14.73
C ILE A 56 5.86 1.67 -15.30
N THR A 57 5.15 2.57 -14.60
CA THR A 57 5.05 3.99 -15.00
C THR A 57 6.39 4.71 -14.97
N MET A 58 7.33 4.18 -14.21
CA MET A 58 8.73 4.55 -14.17
C MET A 58 9.57 3.48 -14.88
N GLY A 59 10.79 3.81 -15.30
CA GLY A 59 11.70 2.82 -15.89
C GLY A 59 11.92 1.62 -14.93
N HIS A 60 11.88 0.39 -15.43
CA HIS A 60 12.02 -0.82 -14.62
C HIS A 60 12.85 -1.89 -15.35
N ASP A 61 13.45 -2.78 -14.57
CA ASP A 61 14.04 -4.03 -15.05
C ASP A 61 12.97 -5.15 -14.94
N PRO A 62 12.67 -5.89 -16.02
CA PRO A 62 11.62 -6.93 -16.00
C PRO A 62 11.90 -8.07 -15.02
N ALA A 63 13.16 -8.47 -14.84
CA ALA A 63 13.53 -9.54 -13.91
C ALA A 63 13.34 -9.08 -12.46
N LEU A 64 13.78 -7.86 -12.14
CA LEU A 64 13.59 -7.26 -10.83
C LEU A 64 12.11 -7.01 -10.52
N LEU A 65 11.30 -6.56 -11.48
CA LEU A 65 9.88 -6.36 -11.27
C LEU A 65 9.20 -7.68 -10.86
N ARG A 66 9.46 -8.76 -11.59
CA ARG A 66 8.92 -10.09 -11.27
C ARG A 66 9.33 -10.57 -9.88
N GLN A 67 10.61 -10.42 -9.54
CA GLN A 67 11.13 -10.78 -8.22
C GLN A 67 10.47 -9.94 -7.13
N ARG A 68 10.44 -8.62 -7.30
CA ARG A 68 9.89 -7.67 -6.31
C ARG A 68 8.40 -7.86 -6.09
N THR A 69 7.65 -8.24 -7.13
CA THR A 69 6.23 -8.57 -7.01
C THR A 69 6.03 -9.78 -6.08
N ARG A 70 6.82 -10.85 -6.25
CA ARG A 70 6.77 -12.00 -5.33
C ARG A 70 7.23 -11.64 -3.91
N VAL A 71 8.31 -10.89 -3.78
CA VAL A 71 8.81 -10.44 -2.47
C VAL A 71 7.77 -9.59 -1.75
N ALA A 72 7.11 -8.66 -2.45
CA ALA A 72 6.05 -7.84 -1.86
C ALA A 72 4.87 -8.70 -1.36
N ALA A 73 4.39 -9.63 -2.19
CA ALA A 73 3.31 -10.54 -1.81
C ALA A 73 3.69 -11.42 -0.61
N ALA A 74 4.91 -12.02 -0.64
CA ALA A 74 5.42 -12.85 0.45
C ALA A 74 5.54 -12.06 1.76
N GLN A 75 6.01 -10.82 1.71
CA GLN A 75 6.09 -9.96 2.91
C GLN A 75 4.72 -9.57 3.45
N LEU A 76 3.72 -9.34 2.59
CA LEU A 76 2.35 -9.07 3.02
C LEU A 76 1.75 -10.26 3.77
N LEU A 77 1.89 -11.47 3.24
CA LEU A 77 1.47 -12.71 3.91
C LEU A 77 2.25 -12.93 5.21
N ALA A 78 3.57 -12.75 5.18
CA ALA A 78 4.44 -12.90 6.35
C ALA A 78 4.13 -11.88 7.46
N ALA A 79 3.67 -10.68 7.09
CA ALA A 79 3.25 -9.64 8.01
C ALA A 79 1.89 -9.92 8.69
N GLY A 80 1.12 -10.90 8.18
CA GLY A 80 -0.12 -11.35 8.80
C GLY A 80 -1.38 -11.17 7.95
N LEU A 81 -1.26 -10.84 6.66
CA LEU A 81 -2.42 -10.95 5.77
C LEU A 81 -2.77 -12.43 5.56
N ASP A 82 -4.02 -12.77 5.80
CA ASP A 82 -4.56 -14.11 5.68
C ASP A 82 -5.41 -14.22 4.40
N PRO A 83 -5.00 -15.02 3.39
CA PRO A 83 -5.73 -15.17 2.13
C PRO A 83 -7.12 -15.82 2.28
N GLU A 84 -7.43 -16.42 3.45
CA GLU A 84 -8.78 -16.88 3.78
C GLU A 84 -9.69 -15.73 4.25
N ARG A 85 -9.12 -14.63 4.73
CA ARG A 85 -9.83 -13.49 5.32
C ARG A 85 -9.81 -12.23 4.45
N CYS A 86 -8.83 -12.13 3.55
CA CYS A 86 -8.70 -11.02 2.60
C CYS A 86 -8.51 -11.52 1.18
N THR A 87 -8.70 -10.66 0.21
CA THR A 87 -8.36 -10.91 -1.19
C THR A 87 -7.02 -10.24 -1.50
N LEU A 88 -5.94 -11.03 -1.53
CA LEU A 88 -4.60 -10.56 -1.94
C LEU A 88 -4.31 -11.01 -3.37
N PHE A 89 -3.97 -10.08 -4.25
CA PHE A 89 -3.74 -10.37 -5.67
C PHE A 89 -2.71 -9.42 -6.30
N VAL A 90 -2.26 -9.77 -7.52
CA VAL A 90 -1.41 -8.91 -8.35
C VAL A 90 -2.28 -8.20 -9.38
N GLN A 91 -2.08 -6.91 -9.55
CA GLN A 91 -2.92 -6.05 -10.40
C GLN A 91 -2.98 -6.53 -11.85
N SER A 92 -1.85 -6.90 -12.44
CA SER A 92 -1.78 -7.40 -13.82
C SER A 92 -2.48 -8.74 -14.06
N HIS A 93 -2.80 -9.49 -12.99
CA HIS A 93 -3.59 -10.71 -13.08
C HIS A 93 -5.09 -10.46 -13.26
N VAL A 94 -5.53 -9.21 -13.14
CA VAL A 94 -6.94 -8.79 -13.25
C VAL A 94 -7.05 -7.79 -14.41
N PRO A 95 -7.28 -8.24 -15.64
CA PRO A 95 -7.28 -7.38 -16.83
C PRO A 95 -8.39 -6.32 -16.82
N GLU A 96 -9.35 -6.44 -15.95
CA GLU A 96 -10.44 -5.49 -15.76
C GLU A 96 -9.92 -4.09 -15.34
N HIS A 97 -8.77 -4.01 -14.65
CA HIS A 97 -8.15 -2.75 -14.22
C HIS A 97 -7.85 -1.79 -15.39
N PRO A 98 -7.00 -2.15 -16.37
CA PRO A 98 -6.74 -1.28 -17.52
C PRO A 98 -7.98 -1.09 -18.41
N GLN A 99 -8.89 -2.06 -18.46
CA GLN A 99 -10.12 -1.94 -19.24
C GLN A 99 -11.05 -0.84 -18.68
N LEU A 100 -11.28 -0.82 -17.36
CA LEU A 100 -12.01 0.28 -16.74
C LEU A 100 -11.18 1.58 -16.77
N GLY A 101 -9.86 1.48 -16.62
CA GLY A 101 -8.93 2.61 -16.74
C GLY A 101 -9.10 3.37 -18.05
N TRP A 102 -9.33 2.67 -19.16
CA TRP A 102 -9.64 3.29 -20.46
C TRP A 102 -10.92 4.11 -20.41
N ILE A 103 -12.00 3.53 -19.89
CA ILE A 103 -13.30 4.24 -19.78
C ILE A 103 -13.14 5.48 -18.88
N MET A 104 -12.49 5.35 -17.74
CA MET A 104 -12.23 6.47 -16.84
C MET A 104 -11.37 7.54 -17.53
N GLY A 105 -10.40 7.15 -18.35
CA GLY A 105 -9.58 8.05 -19.15
C GLY A 105 -10.41 8.87 -20.16
N CYS A 106 -11.40 8.24 -20.79
CA CYS A 106 -12.28 8.90 -21.75
C CYS A 106 -13.20 9.97 -21.14
N ILE A 107 -13.49 9.87 -19.83
CA ILE A 107 -14.33 10.85 -19.12
C ILE A 107 -13.52 11.81 -18.24
N THR A 108 -12.18 11.66 -18.16
CA THR A 108 -11.31 12.57 -17.42
C THR A 108 -10.87 13.72 -18.29
N GLY A 109 -11.05 14.96 -17.84
CA GLY A 109 -10.56 16.12 -18.54
C GLY A 109 -9.02 16.22 -18.48
N PHE A 110 -8.38 16.57 -19.62
CA PHE A 110 -6.92 16.78 -19.67
C PHE A 110 -6.43 17.76 -18.59
N GLY A 111 -7.17 18.85 -18.34
CA GLY A 111 -6.85 19.83 -17.32
C GLY A 111 -6.92 19.27 -15.89
N GLU A 112 -7.79 18.29 -15.63
CA GLU A 112 -7.86 17.60 -14.32
C GLU A 112 -6.62 16.75 -14.10
N ALA A 113 -6.27 15.92 -15.08
CA ALA A 113 -5.06 15.08 -15.04
C ALA A 113 -3.78 15.94 -14.89
N SER A 114 -3.71 17.08 -15.60
CA SER A 114 -2.55 18.00 -15.55
C SER A 114 -2.37 18.71 -14.19
N ARG A 115 -3.42 18.78 -13.37
CA ARG A 115 -3.36 19.42 -12.04
C ARG A 115 -2.86 18.49 -10.95
N MET A 116 -2.67 17.19 -11.22
CA MET A 116 -2.17 16.23 -10.25
C MET A 116 -0.76 16.61 -9.78
N THR A 117 -0.61 16.87 -8.48
CA THR A 117 0.64 17.35 -7.87
C THR A 117 1.77 16.35 -8.02
N GLN A 118 1.49 15.07 -7.79
CA GLN A 118 2.50 14.02 -7.89
C GLN A 118 3.06 13.83 -9.32
N PHE A 119 2.25 14.11 -10.36
CA PHE A 119 2.78 14.16 -11.73
C PHE A 119 3.81 15.28 -11.88
N LYS A 120 3.49 16.47 -11.37
CA LYS A 120 4.41 17.63 -11.42
C LYS A 120 5.73 17.34 -10.68
N ASP A 121 5.65 16.76 -9.49
CA ASP A 121 6.84 16.45 -8.68
C ASP A 121 7.72 15.38 -9.31
N LYS A 122 7.13 14.32 -9.87
CA LYS A 122 7.87 13.23 -10.52
C LYS A 122 8.43 13.64 -11.87
N SER A 123 7.67 14.37 -12.68
CA SER A 123 8.13 14.87 -13.98
C SER A 123 9.23 15.93 -13.84
N ALA A 124 9.20 16.75 -12.80
CA ALA A 124 10.27 17.71 -12.51
C ALA A 124 11.62 17.02 -12.21
N LYS A 125 11.59 15.83 -11.56
CA LYS A 125 12.82 15.05 -11.27
C LYS A 125 13.43 14.37 -12.50
N GLN A 126 12.62 14.01 -13.50
CA GLN A 126 13.07 13.29 -14.71
C GLN A 126 13.21 14.16 -15.96
N GLY A 127 12.67 15.37 -15.94
CA GLY A 127 12.41 16.21 -17.11
C GLY A 127 11.04 15.88 -17.72
N VAL A 128 10.25 16.92 -17.98
CA VAL A 128 8.87 16.79 -18.49
C VAL A 128 8.83 16.00 -19.80
N ASP A 129 9.82 16.21 -20.68
CA ASP A 129 9.92 15.55 -21.98
C ASP A 129 10.24 14.05 -21.92
N ARG A 130 10.67 13.56 -20.76
CA ARG A 130 10.95 12.13 -20.52
C ARG A 130 9.86 11.40 -19.73
N ALA A 131 8.87 12.14 -19.25
CA ALA A 131 7.75 11.56 -18.50
C ALA A 131 6.87 10.71 -19.45
N SER A 132 6.62 9.46 -19.05
CA SER A 132 5.75 8.59 -19.85
C SER A 132 4.28 9.03 -19.75
N VAL A 133 3.48 8.71 -20.78
CA VAL A 133 2.02 8.89 -20.70
C VAL A 133 1.44 8.14 -19.49
N GLY A 134 1.97 6.95 -19.17
CA GLY A 134 1.56 6.20 -17.98
C GLY A 134 1.78 6.97 -16.67
N LEU A 135 2.89 7.74 -16.56
CA LEU A 135 3.12 8.61 -15.41
C LEU A 135 2.10 9.76 -15.34
N PHE A 136 1.59 10.24 -16.48
CA PHE A 136 0.53 11.24 -16.53
C PHE A 136 -0.84 10.67 -16.17
N THR A 137 -1.15 9.44 -16.61
CA THR A 137 -2.48 8.84 -16.52
C THR A 137 -2.66 7.87 -15.33
N TYR A 138 -1.61 7.54 -14.57
CA TYR A 138 -1.74 6.58 -13.46
C TYR A 138 -2.80 6.95 -12.39
N PRO A 139 -3.13 8.24 -12.11
CA PRO A 139 -4.21 8.56 -11.18
C PRO A 139 -5.58 8.08 -11.67
N ILE A 140 -5.74 8.00 -12.99
CA ILE A 140 -6.96 7.49 -13.64
C ILE A 140 -7.04 5.98 -13.51
N LEU A 141 -5.92 5.27 -13.69
CA LEU A 141 -5.83 3.84 -13.43
C LEU A 141 -6.10 3.54 -11.95
N GLN A 142 -5.57 4.34 -11.04
CA GLN A 142 -5.86 4.21 -9.60
C GLN A 142 -7.35 4.39 -9.29
N ALA A 143 -8.02 5.32 -9.96
CA ALA A 143 -9.47 5.47 -9.84
C ALA A 143 -10.20 4.21 -10.32
N ALA A 144 -9.80 3.64 -11.44
CA ALA A 144 -10.35 2.38 -11.93
C ALA A 144 -10.11 1.22 -10.94
N ASP A 145 -8.90 1.11 -10.36
CA ASP A 145 -8.58 0.11 -9.34
C ASP A 145 -9.59 0.13 -8.20
N ILE A 146 -9.90 1.32 -7.69
CA ILE A 146 -10.81 1.51 -6.55
C ILE A 146 -12.27 1.21 -6.96
N LEU A 147 -12.70 1.75 -8.10
CA LEU A 147 -14.10 1.67 -8.53
C LEU A 147 -14.52 0.26 -8.96
N LEU A 148 -13.60 -0.56 -9.49
CA LEU A 148 -13.87 -1.95 -9.85
C LEU A 148 -14.45 -2.77 -8.70
N TYR A 149 -13.97 -2.54 -7.50
CA TYR A 149 -14.36 -3.31 -6.33
C TYR A 149 -15.52 -2.69 -5.55
N GLN A 150 -16.12 -1.60 -6.03
CA GLN A 150 -17.19 -0.91 -5.30
C GLN A 150 -16.76 -0.57 -3.86
N ALA A 151 -15.52 -0.13 -3.68
CA ALA A 151 -14.97 0.15 -2.36
C ALA A 151 -15.75 1.25 -1.65
N ASP A 152 -16.17 0.98 -0.41
CA ASP A 152 -16.82 1.97 0.45
C ASP A 152 -15.81 2.96 1.01
N ALA A 153 -14.59 2.47 1.29
CA ALA A 153 -13.52 3.27 1.85
C ALA A 153 -12.15 2.87 1.31
N VAL A 154 -11.23 3.83 1.27
CA VAL A 154 -9.84 3.63 0.84
C VAL A 154 -8.91 4.13 1.93
N PRO A 155 -8.06 3.26 2.53
CA PRO A 155 -7.03 3.68 3.46
C PRO A 155 -5.96 4.47 2.72
N VAL A 156 -5.90 5.76 2.93
CA VAL A 156 -4.96 6.65 2.25
C VAL A 156 -4.17 7.50 3.23
N GLY A 157 -2.90 7.74 2.92
CA GLY A 157 -2.13 8.82 3.50
C GLY A 157 -2.55 10.17 2.91
N GLU A 158 -2.16 11.25 3.57
CA GLU A 158 -2.51 12.61 3.15
C GLU A 158 -2.04 12.92 1.71
N ASP A 159 -0.91 12.34 1.30
CA ASP A 159 -0.34 12.47 -0.05
C ASP A 159 -1.20 11.84 -1.16
N GLN A 160 -2.16 10.98 -0.81
CA GLN A 160 -3.07 10.32 -1.75
C GLN A 160 -4.47 10.97 -1.78
N ARG A 161 -4.72 11.98 -0.95
CA ARG A 161 -6.04 12.65 -0.88
C ARG A 161 -6.53 13.14 -2.24
N GLN A 162 -5.65 13.81 -3.01
CA GLN A 162 -6.00 14.35 -4.33
C GLN A 162 -6.38 13.25 -5.33
N HIS A 163 -5.74 12.08 -5.28
CA HIS A 163 -6.11 10.94 -6.14
C HIS A 163 -7.48 10.37 -5.77
N LEU A 164 -7.79 10.33 -4.48
CA LEU A 164 -9.10 9.87 -4.03
C LEU A 164 -10.21 10.87 -4.40
N GLU A 165 -9.94 12.17 -4.32
CA GLU A 165 -10.87 13.21 -4.80
C GLU A 165 -11.17 13.03 -6.29
N LEU A 166 -10.14 12.83 -7.13
CA LEU A 166 -10.33 12.50 -8.54
C LEU A 166 -11.19 11.25 -8.73
N THR A 167 -10.94 10.20 -7.95
CA THR A 167 -11.73 8.95 -8.00
C THR A 167 -13.21 9.22 -7.70
N ARG A 168 -13.50 10.00 -6.67
CA ARG A 168 -14.86 10.38 -6.28
C ARG A 168 -15.57 11.19 -7.39
N ASP A 169 -14.84 12.15 -7.96
CA ASP A 169 -15.35 12.98 -9.06
C ASP A 169 -15.69 12.14 -10.30
N LEU A 170 -14.81 11.18 -10.64
CA LEU A 170 -15.04 10.28 -11.77
C LEU A 170 -16.22 9.34 -11.52
N ALA A 171 -16.35 8.78 -10.31
CA ALA A 171 -17.50 7.96 -9.94
C ALA A 171 -18.82 8.73 -10.05
N GLN A 172 -18.87 9.94 -9.49
CA GLN A 172 -20.05 10.80 -9.55
C GLN A 172 -20.38 11.23 -10.98
N ARG A 173 -19.36 11.57 -11.78
CA ARG A 173 -19.51 11.94 -13.19
C ARG A 173 -20.09 10.80 -14.00
N PHE A 174 -19.52 9.61 -13.88
CA PHE A 174 -20.01 8.41 -14.56
C PHE A 174 -21.45 8.11 -14.15
N ASN A 175 -21.75 8.09 -12.85
CA ASN A 175 -23.08 7.80 -12.32
C ASN A 175 -24.13 8.81 -12.83
N ARG A 176 -23.76 10.07 -12.96
CA ARG A 176 -24.65 11.12 -13.48
C ARG A 176 -24.88 10.98 -14.99
N GLN A 177 -23.83 10.64 -15.74
CA GLN A 177 -23.87 10.61 -17.20
C GLN A 177 -24.49 9.33 -17.75
N PHE A 178 -24.20 8.18 -17.14
CA PHE A 178 -24.54 6.85 -17.65
C PHE A 178 -25.47 6.05 -16.71
N GLY A 179 -25.80 6.58 -15.56
CA GLY A 179 -26.61 5.92 -14.54
C GLY A 179 -25.78 5.31 -13.41
N LYS A 180 -26.44 5.11 -12.25
CA LYS A 180 -25.80 4.63 -11.03
C LYS A 180 -25.08 3.29 -11.27
N THR A 181 -23.76 3.30 -11.13
CA THR A 181 -22.87 2.17 -11.40
C THR A 181 -21.82 1.99 -10.29
N PHE A 182 -21.16 3.07 -9.88
CA PHE A 182 -20.07 3.02 -8.91
C PHE A 182 -20.49 3.53 -7.54
N THR A 183 -20.02 2.85 -6.50
CA THR A 183 -19.96 3.40 -5.14
C THR A 183 -18.99 4.58 -5.14
N VAL A 184 -19.33 5.67 -4.49
CA VAL A 184 -18.42 6.82 -4.30
C VAL A 184 -17.64 6.58 -3.03
N PRO A 185 -16.33 6.28 -3.10
CA PRO A 185 -15.56 5.87 -1.94
C PRO A 185 -15.31 7.02 -0.96
N GLU A 186 -15.19 6.69 0.32
CA GLU A 186 -14.79 7.63 1.37
C GLU A 186 -13.30 7.47 1.71
N ALA A 187 -12.67 8.55 2.18
CA ALA A 187 -11.31 8.46 2.71
C ALA A 187 -11.34 7.78 4.09
N TYR A 188 -10.64 6.67 4.22
CA TYR A 188 -10.39 6.06 5.52
C TYR A 188 -9.07 6.60 6.08
N ILE A 189 -9.17 7.60 6.95
CA ILE A 189 -7.99 8.18 7.60
C ILE A 189 -7.65 7.32 8.81
N VAL A 190 -6.57 6.58 8.72
CA VAL A 190 -6.06 5.80 9.85
C VAL A 190 -5.45 6.77 10.87
N ARG A 191 -6.12 6.94 12.02
CA ARG A 191 -5.74 7.93 13.05
C ARG A 191 -4.47 7.58 13.81
N ASP A 192 -4.16 6.29 13.97
CA ASP A 192 -3.07 5.80 14.83
C ASP A 192 -1.85 5.27 14.07
N THR A 193 -1.52 5.85 12.93
CA THR A 193 -0.26 5.51 12.25
C THR A 193 0.91 6.20 12.92
N ALA A 194 1.83 5.40 13.46
CA ALA A 194 3.11 5.94 13.91
C ALA A 194 3.85 6.56 12.72
N LYS A 195 3.95 7.88 12.70
CA LYS A 195 4.76 8.59 11.71
C LYS A 195 6.22 8.46 12.10
N ILE A 196 6.89 7.49 11.50
CA ILE A 196 8.33 7.35 11.71
C ILE A 196 9.11 8.08 10.62
N THR A 197 10.23 8.65 11.04
CA THR A 197 11.10 9.47 10.20
C THR A 197 12.39 8.72 9.86
N ASP A 198 13.16 9.27 8.93
CA ASP A 198 14.46 8.74 8.53
C ASP A 198 15.43 8.75 9.70
N LEU A 199 16.29 7.71 9.83
CA LEU A 199 17.25 7.61 10.93
C LEU A 199 18.43 8.59 10.80
N GLN A 200 18.74 9.06 9.59
CA GLN A 200 19.83 10.00 9.35
C GLN A 200 19.32 11.44 9.20
N GLU A 201 18.06 11.61 8.80
CA GLU A 201 17.39 12.89 8.68
C GLU A 201 16.02 12.86 9.42
N PRO A 202 16.02 12.94 10.74
CA PRO A 202 14.84 12.65 11.57
C PRO A 202 13.69 13.67 11.43
N THR A 203 13.84 14.69 10.61
CA THR A 203 12.78 15.61 10.20
C THR A 203 12.09 15.20 8.91
N ALA A 204 12.69 14.30 8.13
CA ALA A 204 12.14 13.77 6.88
C ALA A 204 11.42 12.44 7.09
N LYS A 205 10.37 12.16 6.29
CA LYS A 205 9.67 10.87 6.32
C LYS A 205 10.60 9.76 5.86
N MET A 206 10.60 8.61 6.56
CA MET A 206 11.30 7.41 6.08
C MET A 206 10.72 6.97 4.74
N SER A 207 11.49 7.11 3.66
CA SER A 207 11.06 6.76 2.30
C SER A 207 12.22 6.35 1.42
N LYS A 208 12.03 5.34 0.55
CA LYS A 208 13.09 4.85 -0.34
C LYS A 208 13.57 5.86 -1.39
N SER A 209 12.72 6.76 -1.81
CA SER A 209 13.04 7.74 -2.87
C SER A 209 13.81 8.96 -2.37
N ALA A 210 13.80 9.23 -1.08
CA ALA A 210 14.40 10.41 -0.47
C ALA A 210 15.51 10.06 0.53
N SER A 211 15.47 8.88 1.14
CA SER A 211 16.39 8.46 2.21
C SER A 211 17.63 7.76 1.67
N THR A 212 18.72 7.88 2.40
CA THR A 212 19.90 7.02 2.20
C THR A 212 19.63 5.61 2.73
N PRO A 213 20.38 4.57 2.28
CA PRO A 213 20.23 3.22 2.81
C PRO A 213 20.45 3.13 4.33
N ALA A 214 21.20 4.06 4.94
CA ALA A 214 21.44 4.12 6.38
C ALA A 214 20.24 4.70 7.15
N GLY A 215 19.40 5.49 6.49
CA GLY A 215 18.22 6.13 7.09
C GLY A 215 16.99 5.23 7.15
N ILE A 216 17.01 4.05 6.51
CA ILE A 216 15.85 3.17 6.34
C ILE A 216 16.10 1.84 7.02
N ILE A 217 15.16 1.34 7.82
CA ILE A 217 15.14 -0.05 8.32
C ILE A 217 14.27 -0.87 7.36
N GLU A 218 14.88 -1.74 6.57
CA GLU A 218 14.17 -2.69 5.73
C GLU A 218 13.78 -3.95 6.53
N LEU A 219 12.58 -4.49 6.29
CA LEU A 219 12.11 -5.67 7.02
C LEU A 219 12.97 -6.91 6.73
N LEU A 220 13.61 -6.97 5.55
CA LEU A 220 14.49 -8.07 5.14
C LEU A 220 15.99 -7.75 5.27
N ASP A 221 16.35 -6.65 5.93
CA ASP A 221 17.77 -6.36 6.23
C ASP A 221 18.39 -7.48 7.08
N ASP A 222 19.67 -7.74 6.83
CA ASP A 222 20.46 -8.56 7.76
C ASP A 222 20.37 -7.96 9.18
N PRO A 223 20.19 -8.78 10.23
CA PRO A 223 20.06 -8.32 11.61
C PRO A 223 21.19 -7.40 12.08
N ALA A 224 22.45 -7.72 11.74
CA ALA A 224 23.60 -6.90 12.12
C ALA A 224 23.55 -5.52 11.42
N ARG A 225 23.02 -5.47 10.17
CA ARG A 225 22.84 -4.24 9.43
C ARG A 225 21.76 -3.35 10.05
N SER A 226 20.61 -3.91 10.41
CA SER A 226 19.54 -3.17 11.11
C SER A 226 20.03 -2.62 12.45
N ALA A 227 20.70 -3.42 13.25
CA ALA A 227 21.28 -2.98 14.52
C ALA A 227 22.33 -1.87 14.33
N LYS A 228 23.14 -1.93 13.27
CA LYS A 228 24.12 -0.88 12.94
C LYS A 228 23.42 0.42 12.57
N LYS A 229 22.36 0.37 11.73
CA LYS A 229 21.56 1.54 11.34
C LYS A 229 20.97 2.25 12.56
N ILE A 230 20.39 1.51 13.50
CA ILE A 230 19.80 2.06 14.73
C ILE A 230 20.87 2.70 15.61
N ARG A 231 22.01 2.02 15.82
CA ARG A 231 23.11 2.57 16.62
C ARG A 231 23.67 3.86 16.04
N SER A 232 23.73 3.97 14.70
CA SER A 232 24.24 5.15 13.99
C SER A 232 23.18 6.20 13.68
N ALA A 233 21.91 6.01 14.13
CA ALA A 233 20.86 6.98 13.93
C ALA A 233 21.24 8.35 14.50
N VAL A 234 20.92 9.40 13.75
CA VAL A 234 21.23 10.79 14.14
C VAL A 234 20.39 11.20 15.36
N THR A 235 21.03 11.78 16.34
CA THR A 235 20.41 12.35 17.54
C THR A 235 21.09 13.68 17.87
N ASP A 236 20.45 14.48 18.70
CA ASP A 236 21.06 15.72 19.22
C ASP A 236 22.31 15.43 20.07
N THR A 237 23.00 16.49 20.48
CA THR A 237 24.22 16.42 21.30
C THR A 237 23.96 16.25 22.80
N GLY A 238 22.70 16.17 23.21
CA GLY A 238 22.30 15.95 24.60
C GLY A 238 22.52 14.51 25.06
N ARG A 239 22.09 14.23 26.31
CA ARG A 239 22.12 12.88 26.89
C ARG A 239 20.76 12.45 27.42
N GLU A 240 19.88 13.40 27.67
CA GLU A 240 18.60 13.17 28.29
C GLU A 240 17.58 12.65 27.26
N ILE A 241 16.96 11.51 27.59
CA ILE A 241 15.96 10.87 26.77
C ILE A 241 14.60 11.48 27.07
N LEU A 242 14.17 12.41 26.21
CA LEU A 242 12.89 13.11 26.28
C LEU A 242 12.18 13.03 24.94
N PHE A 243 10.87 13.03 24.96
CA PHE A 243 10.04 13.10 23.75
C PHE A 243 9.71 14.56 23.44
N ASP A 244 10.44 15.12 22.52
CA ASP A 244 10.24 16.45 21.96
C ASP A 244 10.54 16.42 20.46
N PRO A 245 9.53 16.25 19.60
CA PRO A 245 9.73 16.19 18.15
C PRO A 245 10.32 17.45 17.52
N ALA A 246 10.21 18.61 18.19
CA ALA A 246 10.75 19.87 17.68
C ALA A 246 12.24 20.03 18.01
N GLU A 247 12.61 19.82 19.27
CA GLU A 247 13.98 20.05 19.75
C GLU A 247 14.84 18.77 19.68
N LYS A 248 14.20 17.60 19.79
CA LYS A 248 14.87 16.29 19.81
C LYS A 248 14.27 15.31 18.80
N PRO A 249 14.20 15.66 17.50
CA PRO A 249 13.51 14.84 16.51
C PRO A 249 14.09 13.42 16.40
N GLY A 250 15.40 13.25 16.51
CA GLY A 250 16.07 11.95 16.44
C GLY A 250 15.66 11.00 17.57
N ILE A 251 15.75 11.45 18.82
CA ILE A 251 15.34 10.64 19.99
C ILE A 251 13.83 10.40 19.99
N SER A 252 13.04 11.39 19.62
CA SER A 252 11.58 11.26 19.53
C SER A 252 11.17 10.24 18.48
N ASN A 253 11.88 10.17 17.34
CA ASN A 253 11.68 9.14 16.33
C ASN A 253 12.01 7.73 16.87
N LEU A 254 13.15 7.57 17.55
CA LEU A 254 13.55 6.27 18.13
C LEU A 254 12.55 5.80 19.20
N LEU A 255 12.05 6.72 20.06
CA LEU A 255 11.00 6.42 21.03
C LEU A 255 9.67 6.04 20.34
N THR A 256 9.32 6.72 19.25
CA THR A 256 8.13 6.39 18.45
C THR A 256 8.22 4.99 17.85
N ILE A 257 9.37 4.63 17.27
CA ILE A 257 9.62 3.29 16.74
C ILE A 257 9.52 2.25 17.86
N TYR A 258 10.17 2.51 18.99
CA TYR A 258 10.15 1.60 20.13
C TYR A 258 8.74 1.37 20.65
N SER A 259 8.00 2.44 20.88
CA SER A 259 6.59 2.38 21.32
C SER A 259 5.73 1.57 20.35
N ALA A 260 5.85 1.84 19.05
CA ALA A 260 5.05 1.19 18.01
C ALA A 260 5.31 -0.33 17.91
N LEU A 261 6.52 -0.79 18.21
CA LEU A 261 6.91 -2.21 18.11
C LEU A 261 6.72 -2.97 19.42
N SER A 262 6.97 -2.32 20.57
CA SER A 262 6.87 -2.97 21.88
C SER A 262 5.47 -2.90 22.51
N GLY A 263 4.60 -2.02 22.01
CA GLY A 263 3.29 -1.73 22.62
C GLY A 263 3.36 -0.87 23.89
N ARG A 264 4.56 -0.48 24.35
CA ARG A 264 4.74 0.42 25.49
C ARG A 264 4.47 1.87 25.06
N SER A 265 3.86 2.65 25.89
CA SER A 265 3.66 4.07 25.61
C SER A 265 5.01 4.83 25.62
N VAL A 266 5.08 5.94 24.88
CA VAL A 266 6.27 6.81 24.88
C VAL A 266 6.58 7.31 26.29
N ALA A 267 5.57 7.61 27.10
CA ALA A 267 5.76 8.07 28.49
C ALA A 267 6.43 7.01 29.36
N GLU A 268 5.97 5.75 29.29
CA GLU A 268 6.61 4.60 30.01
C GLU A 268 8.05 4.38 29.55
N LEU A 269 8.35 4.59 28.26
CA LEU A 269 9.71 4.48 27.76
C LEU A 269 10.59 5.60 28.31
N VAL A 270 10.15 6.86 28.25
CA VAL A 270 10.91 8.00 28.80
C VAL A 270 11.23 7.77 30.27
N GLU A 271 10.26 7.33 31.09
CA GLU A 271 10.47 7.03 32.51
C GLU A 271 11.49 5.90 32.72
N ALA A 272 11.42 4.83 31.92
CA ALA A 272 12.34 3.68 32.03
C ALA A 272 13.80 4.02 31.67
N TYR A 273 14.00 5.14 30.97
CA TYR A 273 15.34 5.59 30.56
C TYR A 273 15.85 6.81 31.38
N VAL A 274 15.17 7.20 32.45
CA VAL A 274 15.69 8.23 33.36
C VAL A 274 17.09 7.83 33.85
N GLY A 275 18.07 8.72 33.70
CA GLY A 275 19.47 8.49 34.07
C GLY A 275 20.29 7.64 33.11
N LYS A 276 19.69 7.11 32.02
CA LYS A 276 20.39 6.38 30.96
C LYS A 276 20.74 7.30 29.79
N GLY A 277 21.64 6.85 28.92
CA GLY A 277 22.07 7.61 27.75
C GLY A 277 21.45 7.08 26.44
N TYR A 278 21.66 7.84 25.35
CA TYR A 278 21.19 7.48 24.01
C TYR A 278 21.70 6.12 23.53
N GLY A 279 22.92 5.73 23.96
CA GLY A 279 23.49 4.41 23.64
C GLY A 279 22.67 3.26 24.20
N ASP A 280 22.14 3.39 25.41
CA ASP A 280 21.30 2.37 26.05
C ASP A 280 19.98 2.22 25.29
N LEU A 281 19.30 3.34 25.00
CA LEU A 281 18.06 3.33 24.20
C LEU A 281 18.27 2.70 22.83
N LYS A 282 19.34 3.06 22.11
CA LYS A 282 19.63 2.53 20.77
C LYS A 282 19.96 1.04 20.79
N LYS A 283 20.63 0.58 21.85
CA LYS A 283 20.93 -0.84 22.03
C LYS A 283 19.64 -1.65 22.22
N ASP A 284 18.80 -1.24 23.17
CA ASP A 284 17.57 -1.94 23.50
C ASP A 284 16.56 -1.87 22.34
N LEU A 285 16.48 -0.72 21.65
CA LEU A 285 15.66 -0.57 20.43
C LEU A 285 16.13 -1.51 19.31
N ALA A 286 17.43 -1.69 19.13
CA ALA A 286 17.96 -2.63 18.15
C ALA A 286 17.46 -4.05 18.42
N GLU A 287 17.47 -4.49 19.69
CA GLU A 287 16.94 -5.80 20.09
C GLU A 287 15.44 -5.93 19.77
N VAL A 288 14.63 -4.93 20.13
CA VAL A 288 13.18 -4.91 19.84
C VAL A 288 12.91 -4.98 18.34
N VAL A 289 13.66 -4.22 17.53
CA VAL A 289 13.51 -4.27 16.07
C VAL A 289 13.86 -5.65 15.53
N LEU A 290 14.94 -6.26 16.00
CA LEU A 290 15.36 -7.59 15.57
C LEU A 290 14.35 -8.68 15.95
N GLU A 291 13.81 -8.63 17.16
CA GLU A 291 12.75 -9.54 17.60
C GLU A 291 11.50 -9.41 16.75
N PHE A 292 11.16 -8.19 16.38
CA PHE A 292 10.00 -7.90 15.53
C PHE A 292 10.17 -8.38 14.09
N VAL A 293 11.32 -8.12 13.45
CA VAL A 293 11.52 -8.47 12.03
C VAL A 293 11.81 -9.95 11.80
N ARG A 294 12.42 -10.65 12.77
CA ARG A 294 12.82 -12.06 12.63
C ARG A 294 11.67 -12.97 12.17
N PRO A 295 10.51 -13.01 12.84
CA PRO A 295 9.40 -13.88 12.40
C PRO A 295 8.83 -13.50 11.03
N ILE A 296 8.89 -12.22 10.64
CA ILE A 296 8.51 -11.77 9.30
C ILE A 296 9.51 -12.29 8.27
N GLN A 297 10.80 -12.20 8.54
CA GLN A 297 11.86 -12.71 7.66
C GLN A 297 11.75 -14.22 7.46
N GLU A 298 11.56 -14.97 8.54
CA GLU A 298 11.42 -16.44 8.50
C GLU A 298 10.20 -16.85 7.65
N ARG A 299 9.04 -16.25 7.90
CA ARG A 299 7.83 -16.52 7.12
C ARG A 299 7.96 -16.07 5.65
N THR A 300 8.57 -14.91 5.40
CA THR A 300 8.83 -14.45 4.02
C THR A 300 9.68 -15.46 3.26
N ARG A 301 10.72 -15.99 3.91
CA ARG A 301 11.59 -17.01 3.29
C ARG A 301 10.81 -18.26 2.89
N VAL A 302 9.92 -18.75 3.77
CA VAL A 302 9.07 -19.93 3.46
C VAL A 302 8.28 -19.73 2.16
N TYR A 303 7.67 -18.55 1.95
CA TYR A 303 6.95 -18.24 0.71
C TYR A 303 7.86 -18.09 -0.50
N LEU A 304 9.07 -17.58 -0.32
CA LEU A 304 10.02 -17.38 -1.43
C LEU A 304 10.74 -18.67 -1.81
N ASP A 305 10.91 -19.61 -0.89
CA ASP A 305 11.51 -20.93 -1.13
C ASP A 305 10.55 -21.85 -1.91
N ASP A 306 9.23 -21.60 -1.87
CA ASP A 306 8.23 -22.26 -2.72
C ASP A 306 7.44 -21.22 -3.56
N PRO A 307 8.04 -20.70 -4.65
CA PRO A 307 7.37 -19.75 -5.53
C PRO A 307 6.10 -20.29 -6.18
N SER A 308 6.02 -21.61 -6.39
CA SER A 308 4.85 -22.26 -6.99
C SER A 308 3.62 -22.15 -6.08
N GLN A 309 3.82 -22.36 -4.77
CA GLN A 309 2.76 -22.19 -3.78
C GLN A 309 2.31 -20.73 -3.69
N LEU A 310 3.26 -19.79 -3.64
CA LEU A 310 2.96 -18.37 -3.62
C LEU A 310 2.15 -17.94 -4.86
N ASP A 311 2.60 -18.38 -6.06
CA ASP A 311 1.91 -18.05 -7.32
C ASP A 311 0.48 -18.62 -7.33
N LYS A 312 0.24 -19.81 -6.75
CA LYS A 312 -1.11 -20.38 -6.59
C LYS A 312 -1.99 -19.55 -5.65
N LEU A 313 -1.47 -19.10 -4.52
CA LEU A 313 -2.21 -18.21 -3.60
C LEU A 313 -2.61 -16.91 -4.31
N LEU A 314 -1.70 -16.32 -5.06
CA LEU A 314 -1.98 -15.10 -5.83
C LEU A 314 -2.99 -15.33 -6.96
N ALA A 315 -2.97 -16.50 -7.61
CA ALA A 315 -3.96 -16.87 -8.63
C ALA A 315 -5.37 -16.98 -8.02
N VAL A 316 -5.51 -17.64 -6.86
CA VAL A 316 -6.79 -17.72 -6.14
C VAL A 316 -7.26 -16.31 -5.74
N GLY A 317 -6.36 -15.46 -5.27
CA GLY A 317 -6.68 -14.07 -4.97
C GLY A 317 -7.15 -13.29 -6.20
N ALA A 318 -6.50 -13.50 -7.34
CA ALA A 318 -6.90 -12.89 -8.62
C ALA A 318 -8.27 -13.37 -9.09
N GLU A 319 -8.61 -14.65 -8.92
CA GLU A 319 -9.94 -15.19 -9.24
C GLU A 319 -11.03 -14.56 -8.35
N LYS A 320 -10.79 -14.45 -7.03
CA LYS A 320 -11.68 -13.74 -6.10
C LYS A 320 -11.87 -12.27 -6.51
N ALA A 321 -10.78 -11.60 -6.86
CA ALA A 321 -10.82 -10.20 -7.31
C ALA A 321 -11.59 -10.05 -8.62
N ARG A 322 -11.35 -10.92 -9.61
CA ARG A 322 -12.05 -10.90 -10.91
C ARG A 322 -13.54 -11.16 -10.77
N ALA A 323 -13.97 -12.01 -9.84
CA ALA A 323 -15.37 -12.29 -9.61
C ALA A 323 -16.17 -11.01 -9.28
N VAL A 324 -15.55 -10.03 -8.64
CA VAL A 324 -16.15 -8.71 -8.36
C VAL A 324 -15.90 -7.74 -9.52
N ALA A 325 -14.66 -7.64 -9.97
CA ALA A 325 -14.23 -6.67 -10.99
C ALA A 325 -14.97 -6.85 -12.32
N ALA A 326 -15.14 -8.10 -12.77
CA ALA A 326 -15.82 -8.42 -14.03
C ALA A 326 -17.30 -7.99 -14.02
N VAL A 327 -18.00 -8.15 -12.90
CA VAL A 327 -19.40 -7.72 -12.77
C VAL A 327 -19.51 -6.20 -12.87
N THR A 328 -18.63 -5.49 -12.18
CA THR A 328 -18.59 -4.02 -12.22
C THR A 328 -18.23 -3.51 -13.62
N LEU A 329 -17.21 -4.11 -14.25
CA LEU A 329 -16.78 -3.74 -15.59
C LEU A 329 -17.88 -4.00 -16.63
N GLN A 330 -18.55 -5.16 -16.57
CA GLN A 330 -19.66 -5.48 -17.48
C GLN A 330 -20.79 -4.46 -17.33
N THR A 331 -21.14 -4.11 -16.10
CA THR A 331 -22.15 -3.07 -15.85
C THR A 331 -21.73 -1.72 -16.48
N ALA A 332 -20.44 -1.35 -16.34
CA ALA A 332 -19.93 -0.14 -16.97
C ALA A 332 -19.98 -0.21 -18.51
N TYR A 333 -19.65 -1.35 -19.11
CA TYR A 333 -19.72 -1.58 -20.55
C TYR A 333 -21.15 -1.43 -21.08
N ASP A 334 -22.11 -2.05 -20.40
CA ASP A 334 -23.53 -1.97 -20.78
C ASP A 334 -24.02 -0.50 -20.69
N ARG A 335 -23.61 0.23 -19.67
CA ARG A 335 -23.99 1.62 -19.46
C ARG A 335 -23.41 2.58 -20.50
N VAL A 336 -22.15 2.37 -20.92
CA VAL A 336 -21.57 3.20 -22.00
C VAL A 336 -22.02 2.79 -23.40
N GLY A 337 -22.75 1.66 -23.53
CA GLY A 337 -23.33 1.21 -24.77
C GLY A 337 -22.42 0.36 -25.65
N PHE A 338 -21.46 -0.36 -25.06
CA PHE A 338 -20.64 -1.30 -25.82
C PHE A 338 -21.46 -2.51 -26.26
N LEU A 339 -21.24 -2.94 -27.50
CA LEU A 339 -21.88 -4.15 -28.02
C LEU A 339 -21.35 -5.38 -27.30
N PRO A 340 -22.21 -6.21 -26.66
CA PRO A 340 -21.74 -7.41 -26.02
C PRO A 340 -21.17 -8.41 -27.03
N PRO A 341 -20.06 -9.12 -26.70
CA PRO A 341 -19.52 -10.15 -27.59
C PRO A 341 -20.48 -11.34 -27.68
N VAL A 342 -20.61 -11.91 -28.87
CA VAL A 342 -21.35 -13.16 -29.08
C VAL A 342 -20.47 -14.30 -28.53
N ARG A 343 -20.88 -14.90 -27.41
CA ARG A 343 -20.07 -15.92 -26.70
C ARG A 343 -19.86 -17.23 -27.45
N ASP A 344 -20.70 -17.55 -28.46
CA ASP A 344 -20.66 -18.83 -29.19
C ASP A 344 -19.99 -18.77 -30.58
N ALA A 345 -19.41 -17.62 -30.95
CA ALA A 345 -18.89 -17.39 -32.30
C ALA A 345 -17.48 -18.02 -32.58
N TYR A 346 -16.75 -18.39 -31.53
CA TYR A 346 -15.44 -19.01 -31.68
C TYR A 346 -15.35 -20.31 -30.90
N PRO A 347 -15.29 -21.48 -31.56
CA PRO A 347 -14.95 -22.75 -30.90
C PRO A 347 -13.57 -22.57 -30.23
N ALA A 348 -13.43 -23.09 -29.01
CA ALA A 348 -12.14 -23.14 -28.34
C ALA A 348 -11.10 -23.71 -29.29
N ARG A 349 -10.08 -22.94 -29.65
CA ARG A 349 -8.93 -23.49 -30.35
C ARG A 349 -8.25 -24.44 -29.37
N ASN A 350 -8.39 -25.75 -29.65
CA ASN A 350 -7.62 -26.77 -28.96
C ASN A 350 -6.13 -26.42 -29.15
N ALA A 351 -5.46 -26.09 -28.04
CA ALA A 351 -4.02 -25.94 -27.96
C ALA A 351 -3.38 -27.30 -27.70
#